data_b5031f2c6602bea6c7d4626d241a1f28
#
_entry.id   b5031f2c6602bea6c7d4626d241a1f28
#
_cell.length_a   1.000
_cell.length_b   1.000
_cell.length_c   1.000
_cell.angle_alpha   90.00
_cell.angle_beta   90.00
_cell.angle_gamma   90.00
#
_symmetry.space_group_name_H-M   'P 1'
#
loop_
_entity.id
_entity.type
_entity.pdbx_description
1 polymer ?
#
loop_
_entity_poly.entity_id
_entity_poly.type
_entity_poly.pdbx_seq_one_letter_code
_entity_poly.pdbx_strand_id
1 'polypeptide(L)'
;MKKKLFGLIATVLFSNYSFSSSTIDEKNNVINFLNSYYSSYNLGKSIETNVNNKSIIVSEVLDKDSKTINGYIAVNKDNNELLYFVDFLRNTKEIKAIDLLNNKTDIINLKKDNKFDNFIKIDLLKEIQKINFETSEVYRFWGESCGGSWTLPTGESYRTCCYYVFWINTGCEVEVAN
;
A
#
# COMPACT_ATOMS: atom_id res chain seq x y z
N MET A 1 42.38 47.58 -2.18
CA MET A 1 40.92 47.29 -2.18
C MET A 1 40.69 45.79 -2.25
N LYS A 2 40.32 45.15 -1.14
CA LYS A 2 40.11 43.69 -1.08
C LYS A 2 38.59 43.42 -1.25
N LYS A 3 38.18 42.82 -2.35
CA LYS A 3 36.82 42.36 -2.56
C LYS A 3 36.60 41.07 -1.79
N LYS A 4 35.74 41.10 -0.79
CA LYS A 4 35.29 39.91 -0.06
C LYS A 4 34.22 39.21 -0.90
N LEU A 5 34.51 37.97 -1.32
CA LEU A 5 33.58 37.09 -1.98
C LEU A 5 32.74 36.40 -0.88
N PHE A 6 31.46 36.76 -0.75
CA PHE A 6 30.51 36.10 0.10
C PHE A 6 30.05 34.81 -0.62
N GLY A 7 30.57 33.69 -0.18
CA GLY A 7 30.06 32.38 -0.60
C GLY A 7 28.72 32.11 0.08
N LEU A 8 27.66 32.02 -0.70
CA LEU A 8 26.33 31.59 -0.26
C LEU A 8 26.34 30.08 -0.12
N ILE A 9 26.48 29.59 1.10
CA ILE A 9 26.31 28.16 1.41
C ILE A 9 24.81 27.88 1.42
N ALA A 10 24.30 27.35 0.32
CA ALA A 10 22.95 26.80 0.27
C ALA A 10 22.94 25.50 1.11
N THR A 11 22.52 25.62 2.36
CA THR A 11 22.21 24.48 3.21
C THR A 11 20.95 23.82 2.66
N VAL A 12 21.14 22.79 1.84
CA VAL A 12 20.06 21.87 1.47
C VAL A 12 19.68 21.11 2.73
N LEU A 13 18.59 21.50 3.35
CA LEU A 13 17.97 20.75 4.42
C LEU A 13 17.40 19.45 3.81
N PHE A 14 18.22 18.41 3.77
CA PHE A 14 17.71 17.05 3.66
C PHE A 14 16.92 16.80 4.94
N SER A 15 15.61 16.77 4.83
CA SER A 15 14.75 16.20 5.86
C SER A 15 15.14 14.72 5.97
N ASN A 16 16.02 14.45 6.91
CA ASN A 16 16.35 13.09 7.34
C ASN A 16 15.09 12.49 7.97
N TYR A 17 14.28 11.82 7.16
CA TYR A 17 13.42 10.78 7.69
C TYR A 17 14.36 9.69 8.16
N SER A 18 14.51 9.61 9.48
CA SER A 18 15.32 8.61 10.15
C SER A 18 14.71 7.24 9.88
N PHE A 19 15.14 6.57 8.81
CA PHE A 19 15.16 5.13 8.81
C PHE A 19 16.09 4.74 9.95
N SER A 20 15.56 4.21 11.04
CA SER A 20 16.38 3.65 12.11
C SER A 20 17.31 2.63 11.46
N SER A 21 18.57 2.64 11.86
CA SER A 21 19.68 1.87 11.30
C SER A 21 19.34 0.38 11.15
N SER A 22 18.70 0.03 10.05
CA SER A 22 18.58 -1.34 9.57
C SER A 22 19.90 -1.73 8.92
N THR A 23 20.33 -2.95 9.11
CA THR A 23 21.56 -3.48 8.54
C THR A 23 21.57 -3.36 7.02
N ILE A 24 22.75 -3.19 6.41
CA ILE A 24 22.92 -2.91 4.97
C ILE A 24 22.26 -3.97 4.08
N ASP A 25 22.19 -5.23 4.53
CA ASP A 25 21.60 -6.35 3.77
C ASP A 25 20.08 -6.25 3.58
N GLU A 26 19.36 -5.68 4.54
CA GLU A 26 17.90 -5.62 4.54
C GLU A 26 17.36 -4.51 3.64
N LYS A 27 18.06 -3.38 3.60
CA LYS A 27 17.78 -2.29 2.65
C LYS A 27 17.97 -2.77 1.21
N ASN A 28 18.91 -3.66 0.97
CA ASN A 28 19.16 -4.26 -0.33
C ASN A 28 18.00 -5.12 -0.81
N ASN A 29 17.28 -5.83 0.08
CA ASN A 29 16.13 -6.67 -0.30
C ASN A 29 14.98 -5.85 -0.88
N VAL A 30 14.61 -4.74 -0.23
CA VAL A 30 13.56 -3.83 -0.73
C VAL A 30 13.96 -3.24 -2.08
N ILE A 31 15.20 -2.76 -2.19
CA ILE A 31 15.74 -2.16 -3.41
C ILE A 31 15.76 -3.19 -4.54
N ASN A 32 16.26 -4.39 -4.30
CA ASN A 32 16.34 -5.45 -5.30
C ASN A 32 14.94 -5.87 -5.76
N PHE A 33 14.00 -6.00 -4.83
CA PHE A 33 12.62 -6.31 -5.15
C PHE A 33 12.00 -5.22 -6.05
N LEU A 34 12.08 -3.95 -5.66
CA LEU A 34 11.50 -2.85 -6.43
C LEU A 34 12.16 -2.69 -7.79
N ASN A 35 13.47 -2.90 -7.90
CA ASN A 35 14.19 -2.89 -9.18
C ASN A 35 13.72 -3.99 -10.15
N SER A 36 13.12 -5.07 -9.66
CA SER A 36 12.52 -6.09 -10.51
C SER A 36 11.19 -5.66 -11.13
N TYR A 37 10.53 -4.64 -10.56
CA TYR A 37 9.23 -4.13 -11.01
C TYR A 37 9.31 -2.81 -11.75
N TYR A 38 10.23 -1.94 -11.37
CA TYR A 38 10.33 -0.59 -11.91
C TYR A 38 11.74 -0.30 -12.42
N SER A 39 11.83 0.32 -13.59
CA SER A 39 13.10 0.80 -14.14
C SER A 39 13.67 1.94 -13.31
N SER A 40 12.81 2.74 -12.69
CA SER A 40 13.19 3.83 -11.79
C SER A 40 12.06 4.14 -10.80
N TYR A 41 12.42 4.39 -9.54
CA TYR A 41 11.45 4.74 -8.50
C TYR A 41 12.12 5.56 -7.40
N ASN A 42 11.29 6.18 -6.55
CA ASN A 42 11.68 6.73 -5.27
C ASN A 42 10.72 6.19 -4.20
N LEU A 43 11.20 6.03 -2.98
CA LEU A 43 10.31 5.86 -1.84
C LEU A 43 9.80 7.23 -1.40
N GLY A 44 8.50 7.33 -1.22
CA GLY A 44 7.81 8.55 -0.77
C GLY A 44 7.61 8.57 0.73
N LYS A 45 6.43 9.02 1.15
CA LYS A 45 6.04 9.05 2.56
C LYS A 45 5.96 7.64 3.13
N SER A 46 6.23 7.52 4.43
CA SER A 46 6.10 6.27 5.16
C SER A 46 5.35 6.49 6.46
N ILE A 47 4.61 5.48 6.88
CA ILE A 47 3.98 5.42 8.19
C ILE A 47 4.36 4.14 8.90
N GLU A 48 4.34 4.18 10.22
CA GLU A 48 4.44 3.00 11.07
C GLU A 48 3.05 2.67 11.63
N THR A 49 2.70 1.39 11.63
CA THR A 49 1.46 0.87 12.21
C THR A 49 1.69 -0.50 12.83
N ASN A 50 0.85 -0.90 13.78
CA ASN A 50 0.90 -2.21 14.41
C ASN A 50 -0.27 -3.06 13.91
N VAL A 51 0.05 -4.22 13.34
CA VAL A 51 -0.93 -5.18 12.85
C VAL A 51 -0.62 -6.53 13.48
N ASN A 52 -1.56 -7.08 14.24
CA ASN A 52 -1.40 -8.39 14.90
C ASN A 52 -0.09 -8.47 15.73
N ASN A 53 0.19 -7.46 16.54
CA ASN A 53 1.39 -7.33 17.37
C ASN A 53 2.73 -7.28 16.59
N LYS A 54 2.68 -7.01 15.28
CA LYS A 54 3.86 -6.75 14.45
C LYS A 54 3.92 -5.28 14.08
N SER A 55 5.05 -4.64 14.30
CA SER A 55 5.31 -3.28 13.83
C SER A 55 5.62 -3.31 12.33
N ILE A 56 4.84 -2.58 11.54
CA ILE A 56 4.91 -2.57 10.08
C ILE A 56 5.17 -1.14 9.60
N ILE A 57 6.11 -0.98 8.69
CA ILE A 57 6.31 0.27 7.95
C ILE A 57 5.67 0.12 6.58
N VAL A 58 4.74 1.01 6.25
CA VAL A 58 4.14 1.12 4.92
C VAL A 58 4.67 2.37 4.24
N SER A 59 5.22 2.22 3.03
CA SER A 59 5.84 3.29 2.26
C SER A 59 5.22 3.42 0.88
N GLU A 60 5.07 4.66 0.41
CA GLU A 60 4.74 4.96 -0.98
C GLU A 60 5.88 4.56 -1.91
N VAL A 61 5.55 4.00 -3.06
CA VAL A 61 6.47 3.81 -4.18
C VAL A 61 6.08 4.79 -5.27
N LEU A 62 6.96 5.75 -5.54
CA LEU A 62 6.72 6.85 -6.48
C LEU A 62 7.45 6.58 -7.79
N ASP A 63 6.84 6.94 -8.88
CA ASP A 63 7.55 7.13 -10.15
C ASP A 63 8.63 8.21 -9.96
N LYS A 64 9.82 7.95 -10.47
CA LYS A 64 10.97 8.83 -10.24
C LYS A 64 10.79 10.21 -10.87
N ASP A 65 10.19 10.27 -12.04
CA ASP A 65 10.09 11.48 -12.84
C ASP A 65 8.81 12.26 -12.53
N SER A 66 7.66 11.60 -12.58
CA SER A 66 6.35 12.22 -12.38
C SER A 66 5.97 12.43 -10.91
N LYS A 67 6.66 11.75 -9.98
CA LYS A 67 6.33 11.71 -8.54
C LYS A 67 4.92 11.16 -8.24
N THR A 68 4.30 10.52 -9.20
CA THR A 68 3.01 9.85 -8.98
C THR A 68 3.21 8.58 -8.15
N ILE A 69 2.24 8.27 -7.30
CA ILE A 69 2.27 7.04 -6.52
C ILE A 69 1.97 5.88 -7.47
N ASN A 70 2.92 4.97 -7.66
CA ASN A 70 2.77 3.75 -8.43
C ASN A 70 2.34 2.56 -7.58
N GLY A 71 2.49 2.65 -6.28
CA GLY A 71 2.10 1.59 -5.38
C GLY A 71 2.54 1.83 -3.95
N TYR A 72 2.47 0.79 -3.15
CA TYR A 72 2.86 0.79 -1.74
C TYR A 72 3.60 -0.49 -1.40
N ILE A 73 4.58 -0.40 -0.50
CA ILE A 73 5.31 -1.54 0.02
C ILE A 73 5.22 -1.56 1.54
N ALA A 74 5.02 -2.74 2.11
CA ALA A 74 4.99 -2.95 3.55
C ALA A 74 6.12 -3.88 3.99
N VAL A 75 6.84 -3.48 5.03
CA VAL A 75 7.94 -4.24 5.62
C VAL A 75 7.74 -4.40 7.11
N ASN A 76 8.19 -5.50 7.67
CA ASN A 76 8.28 -5.68 9.10
C ASN A 76 9.40 -4.78 9.64
N LYS A 77 9.10 -3.90 10.60
CA LYS A 77 10.07 -2.96 11.17
C LYS A 77 11.21 -3.63 11.92
N ASP A 78 10.93 -4.77 12.56
CA ASP A 78 11.88 -5.42 13.47
C ASP A 78 13.00 -6.15 12.71
N ASN A 79 12.66 -6.73 11.56
CA ASN A 79 13.58 -7.53 10.76
C ASN A 79 13.67 -7.11 9.28
N ASN A 80 12.98 -6.02 8.89
CA ASN A 80 12.87 -5.48 7.52
C ASN A 80 12.46 -6.52 6.46
N GLU A 81 11.78 -7.57 6.88
CA GLU A 81 11.21 -8.57 5.99
C GLU A 81 10.13 -7.92 5.11
N LEU A 82 10.20 -8.16 3.81
CA LEU A 82 9.18 -7.75 2.87
C LEU A 82 7.91 -8.55 3.13
N LEU A 83 6.82 -7.85 3.44
CA LEU A 83 5.54 -8.48 3.75
C LEU A 83 4.61 -8.42 2.55
N TYR A 84 4.37 -7.21 2.04
CA TYR A 84 3.36 -6.97 1.03
C TYR A 84 3.80 -5.89 0.06
N PHE A 85 3.34 -6.03 -1.19
CA PHE A 85 3.53 -5.02 -2.22
C PHE A 85 2.23 -4.86 -3.02
N VAL A 86 1.85 -3.62 -3.29
CA VAL A 86 0.71 -3.28 -4.14
C VAL A 86 1.18 -2.38 -5.26
N ASP A 87 0.85 -2.75 -6.49
CA ASP A 87 1.20 -2.04 -7.71
C ASP A 87 -0.04 -1.56 -8.45
N PHE A 88 -0.06 -0.30 -8.85
CA PHE A 88 -1.14 0.34 -9.58
C PHE A 88 -0.91 0.25 -11.07
N LEU A 89 -1.48 -0.75 -11.71
CA LEU A 89 -1.42 -0.98 -13.15
C LEU A 89 -2.35 0.00 -13.89
N ARG A 90 -1.89 1.25 -14.05
CA ARG A 90 -2.70 2.36 -14.57
C ARG A 90 -3.25 2.11 -15.97
N ASN A 91 -2.45 1.45 -16.84
CA ASN A 91 -2.83 1.17 -18.22
C ASN A 91 -4.02 0.20 -18.31
N THR A 92 -4.08 -0.77 -17.42
CA THR A 92 -5.15 -1.78 -17.37
C THR A 92 -6.24 -1.44 -16.37
N LYS A 93 -6.06 -0.40 -15.52
CA LYS A 93 -6.93 -0.03 -14.41
C LYS A 93 -7.12 -1.19 -13.43
N GLU A 94 -6.02 -1.81 -13.08
CA GLU A 94 -5.95 -2.95 -12.17
C GLU A 94 -5.05 -2.62 -10.98
N ILE A 95 -5.27 -3.32 -9.88
CA ILE A 95 -4.38 -3.31 -8.73
C ILE A 95 -3.83 -4.72 -8.58
N LYS A 96 -2.51 -4.85 -8.62
CA LYS A 96 -1.81 -6.10 -8.35
C LYS A 96 -1.33 -6.08 -6.89
N ALA A 97 -1.75 -7.07 -6.12
CA ALA A 97 -1.26 -7.27 -4.76
C ALA A 97 -0.40 -8.52 -4.68
N ILE A 98 0.71 -8.41 -3.99
CA ILE A 98 1.65 -9.51 -3.75
C ILE A 98 1.82 -9.67 -2.25
N ASP A 99 1.40 -10.82 -1.76
CA ASP A 99 1.71 -11.31 -0.41
C ASP A 99 3.02 -12.10 -0.50
N LEU A 100 4.10 -11.45 -0.08
CA LEU A 100 5.45 -12.03 -0.17
C LEU A 100 5.68 -13.10 0.88
N LEU A 101 4.94 -13.06 2.00
CA LEU A 101 5.02 -14.08 3.05
C LEU A 101 4.47 -15.43 2.57
N ASN A 102 3.36 -15.39 1.83
CA ASN A 102 2.65 -16.59 1.38
C ASN A 102 2.90 -16.87 -0.11
N ASN A 103 3.74 -16.10 -0.77
CA ASN A 103 4.04 -16.17 -2.21
C ASN A 103 2.76 -16.18 -3.07
N LYS A 104 1.81 -15.31 -2.71
CA LYS A 104 0.50 -15.20 -3.36
C LYS A 104 0.39 -13.89 -4.10
N THR A 105 -0.14 -13.94 -5.32
CA THR A 105 -0.43 -12.75 -6.13
C THR A 105 -1.89 -12.74 -6.53
N ASP A 106 -2.55 -11.60 -6.32
CA ASP A 106 -3.92 -11.37 -6.73
C ASP A 106 -3.99 -10.11 -7.61
N ILE A 107 -4.93 -10.09 -8.56
CA ILE A 107 -5.19 -8.93 -9.42
C ILE A 107 -6.66 -8.55 -9.29
N ILE A 108 -6.93 -7.31 -8.90
CA ILE A 108 -8.28 -6.74 -8.89
C ILE A 108 -8.44 -5.83 -10.10
N ASN A 109 -9.48 -6.10 -10.87
CA ASN A 109 -9.87 -5.28 -12.01
C ASN A 109 -10.91 -4.23 -11.56
N LEU A 110 -10.54 -2.96 -11.63
CA LEU A 110 -11.37 -1.83 -11.22
C LEU A 110 -11.83 -0.97 -12.42
N LYS A 111 -11.98 -1.57 -13.61
CA LYS A 111 -12.36 -0.83 -14.84
C LYS A 111 -13.75 -0.20 -14.78
N LYS A 112 -14.67 -0.78 -13.99
CA LYS A 112 -16.05 -0.31 -13.91
C LYS A 112 -16.17 0.94 -13.03
N ASP A 113 -17.05 1.86 -13.39
CA ASP A 113 -17.55 2.97 -12.57
C ASP A 113 -16.45 3.93 -12.05
N ASN A 114 -15.34 4.10 -12.77
CA ASN A 114 -14.20 4.91 -12.34
C ASN A 114 -13.62 4.49 -10.97
N LYS A 115 -13.85 3.26 -10.53
CA LYS A 115 -13.40 2.75 -9.23
C LYS A 115 -11.88 2.88 -9.08
N PHE A 116 -11.11 2.55 -10.12
CA PHE A 116 -9.66 2.70 -10.11
C PHE A 116 -9.24 4.16 -9.89
N ASP A 117 -9.80 5.09 -10.69
CA ASP A 117 -9.42 6.51 -10.65
C ASP A 117 -9.82 7.16 -9.32
N ASN A 118 -10.87 6.67 -8.67
CA ASN A 118 -11.26 7.09 -7.33
C ASN A 118 -10.33 6.51 -6.27
N PHE A 119 -9.99 5.22 -6.39
CA PHE A 119 -9.14 4.54 -5.41
C PHE A 119 -7.72 5.14 -5.35
N ILE A 120 -7.08 5.40 -6.49
CA ILE A 120 -5.73 5.97 -6.52
C ILE A 120 -5.63 7.42 -6.00
N LYS A 121 -6.77 8.08 -5.79
CA LYS A 121 -6.84 9.42 -5.16
C LYS A 121 -6.93 9.37 -3.64
N ILE A 122 -7.18 8.20 -3.07
CA ILE A 122 -7.24 8.01 -1.62
C ILE A 122 -5.82 8.12 -1.06
N ASP A 123 -5.64 8.91 -0.01
CA ASP A 123 -4.40 8.91 0.77
C ASP A 123 -4.40 7.65 1.67
N LEU A 124 -3.92 6.54 1.09
CA LEU A 124 -3.91 5.24 1.75
C LEU A 124 -3.19 5.26 3.09
N LEU A 125 -2.06 5.97 3.18
CA LEU A 125 -1.30 6.05 4.43
C LEU A 125 -2.13 6.71 5.54
N LYS A 126 -2.85 7.78 5.20
CA LYS A 126 -3.74 8.46 6.15
C LYS A 126 -4.92 7.58 6.57
N GLU A 127 -5.47 6.80 5.64
CA GLU A 127 -6.57 5.89 5.98
C GLU A 127 -6.08 4.73 6.87
N ILE A 128 -4.91 4.15 6.59
CA ILE A 128 -4.30 3.10 7.42
C ILE A 128 -4.08 3.60 8.86
N GLN A 129 -3.64 4.84 9.05
CA GLN A 129 -3.44 5.43 10.39
C GLN A 129 -4.72 5.54 11.23
N LYS A 130 -5.89 5.57 10.59
CA LYS A 130 -7.19 5.62 11.28
C LYS A 130 -7.66 4.25 11.77
N ILE A 131 -7.06 3.17 11.26
CA ILE A 131 -7.49 1.82 11.58
C ILE A 131 -7.01 1.45 12.99
N ASN A 132 -7.96 1.07 13.84
CA ASN A 132 -7.64 0.46 15.12
C ASN A 132 -7.60 -1.07 14.97
N PHE A 133 -6.42 -1.62 14.79
CA PHE A 133 -6.21 -3.05 14.60
C PHE A 133 -6.46 -3.90 15.87
N GLU A 134 -6.51 -3.28 17.05
CA GLU A 134 -6.76 -4.00 18.30
C GLU A 134 -8.22 -4.43 18.47
N THR A 135 -9.14 -3.69 17.86
CA THR A 135 -10.59 -3.88 18.06
C THR A 135 -11.31 -4.57 16.90
N SER A 136 -10.62 -4.88 15.81
CA SER A 136 -11.27 -5.37 14.60
C SER A 136 -10.82 -6.77 14.22
N GLU A 137 -11.74 -7.71 14.31
CA GLU A 137 -11.56 -9.09 13.84
C GLU A 137 -11.58 -9.24 12.32
N VAL A 138 -11.85 -8.16 11.54
CA VAL A 138 -12.28 -8.27 10.13
C VAL A 138 -11.37 -7.57 9.13
N TYR A 139 -10.24 -6.98 9.52
CA TYR A 139 -9.38 -6.32 8.54
C TYR A 139 -8.51 -7.32 7.78
N ARG A 140 -8.94 -7.65 6.57
CA ARG A 140 -8.07 -8.34 5.62
C ARG A 140 -7.09 -7.34 5.01
N PHE A 141 -5.83 -7.71 4.97
CA PHE A 141 -4.83 -6.96 4.22
C PHE A 141 -5.25 -6.78 2.76
N TRP A 142 -5.79 -7.85 2.17
CA TRP A 142 -6.15 -7.93 0.76
C TRP A 142 -7.25 -8.94 0.50
N GLY A 143 -8.03 -8.68 -0.55
CA GLY A 143 -9.02 -9.61 -1.09
C GLY A 143 -10.43 -9.36 -0.61
N GLU A 144 -11.28 -10.31 -0.86
CA GLU A 144 -12.71 -10.24 -0.58
C GLU A 144 -13.04 -10.85 0.77
N SER A 145 -13.98 -10.22 1.49
CA SER A 145 -14.61 -10.76 2.69
C SER A 145 -16.12 -10.66 2.54
N CYS A 146 -16.80 -11.79 2.58
CA CYS A 146 -18.24 -11.86 2.45
C CYS A 146 -18.92 -12.09 3.81
N GLY A 147 -20.02 -11.39 4.06
CA GLY A 147 -20.88 -11.61 5.20
C GLY A 147 -21.76 -12.86 5.05
N GLY A 148 -22.60 -13.10 6.05
CA GLY A 148 -23.61 -14.16 5.99
C GLY A 148 -24.61 -13.92 4.84
N SER A 149 -25.13 -15.00 4.27
CA SER A 149 -26.17 -14.93 3.24
C SER A 149 -27.55 -14.72 3.85
N TRP A 150 -28.42 -14.06 3.11
CA TRP A 150 -29.85 -13.97 3.39
C TRP A 150 -30.65 -14.46 2.17
N THR A 151 -31.83 -15.04 2.40
CA THR A 151 -32.64 -15.59 1.32
C THR A 151 -33.91 -14.76 1.19
N LEU A 152 -34.25 -14.37 -0.03
CA LEU A 152 -35.51 -13.69 -0.36
C LEU A 152 -36.67 -14.70 -0.37
N PRO A 153 -37.94 -14.24 -0.26
CA PRO A 153 -39.10 -15.10 -0.39
C PRO A 153 -39.21 -15.82 -1.74
N THR A 154 -38.48 -15.33 -2.76
CA THR A 154 -38.33 -15.97 -4.09
C THR A 154 -37.44 -17.19 -4.09
N GLY A 155 -36.72 -17.48 -2.97
CA GLY A 155 -35.78 -18.57 -2.86
C GLY A 155 -34.36 -18.23 -3.26
N GLU A 156 -34.11 -17.03 -3.79
CA GLU A 156 -32.76 -16.58 -4.14
C GLU A 156 -32.01 -16.13 -2.88
N SER A 157 -30.77 -16.57 -2.76
CA SER A 157 -29.88 -16.20 -1.65
C SER A 157 -28.85 -15.15 -2.11
N TYR A 158 -28.58 -14.19 -1.26
CA TYR A 158 -27.65 -13.09 -1.49
C TYR A 158 -26.69 -12.96 -0.32
N ARG A 159 -25.51 -12.37 -0.57
CA ARG A 159 -24.53 -11.99 0.44
C ARG A 159 -23.90 -10.66 0.09
N THR A 160 -23.42 -9.94 1.08
CA THR A 160 -22.60 -8.73 0.85
C THR A 160 -21.14 -9.12 0.91
N CYS A 161 -20.40 -8.84 -0.16
CA CYS A 161 -18.96 -9.06 -0.26
C CYS A 161 -18.25 -7.71 -0.36
N CYS A 162 -17.24 -7.50 0.50
CA CYS A 162 -16.45 -6.27 0.56
C CYS A 162 -15.01 -6.56 0.15
N TYR A 163 -14.42 -5.67 -0.66
CA TYR A 163 -13.06 -5.78 -1.13
C TYR A 163 -12.13 -4.91 -0.30
N TYR A 164 -10.96 -5.45 0.05
CA TYR A 164 -9.97 -4.78 0.87
C TYR A 164 -8.63 -4.65 0.14
N VAL A 165 -7.99 -3.50 0.30
CA VAL A 165 -6.62 -3.23 -0.14
C VAL A 165 -5.90 -2.53 1.00
N PHE A 166 -4.80 -3.09 1.49
CA PHE A 166 -4.10 -2.58 2.68
C PHE A 166 -5.06 -2.31 3.84
N TRP A 167 -5.91 -3.30 4.16
CA TRP A 167 -6.95 -3.23 5.22
C TRP A 167 -8.05 -2.19 4.97
N ILE A 168 -7.98 -1.40 3.91
CA ILE A 168 -8.99 -0.40 3.58
C ILE A 168 -10.08 -1.05 2.75
N ASN A 169 -11.32 -0.87 3.19
CA ASN A 169 -12.49 -1.27 2.42
C ASN A 169 -12.62 -0.37 1.19
N THR A 170 -12.50 -0.95 0.01
CA THR A 170 -12.61 -0.23 -1.28
C THR A 170 -14.02 -0.21 -1.84
N GLY A 171 -14.96 -0.90 -1.17
CA GLY A 171 -16.37 -0.98 -1.55
C GLY A 171 -16.94 -2.36 -1.29
N CYS A 172 -18.26 -2.43 -1.15
CA CYS A 172 -19.00 -3.66 -0.96
C CYS A 172 -20.02 -3.83 -2.09
N GLU A 173 -20.25 -5.06 -2.52
CA GLU A 173 -21.25 -5.43 -3.52
C GLU A 173 -22.16 -6.54 -2.97
N VAL A 174 -23.41 -6.55 -3.42
CA VAL A 174 -24.33 -7.65 -3.14
C VAL A 174 -24.21 -8.66 -4.26
N GLU A 175 -23.94 -9.90 -3.91
CA GLU A 175 -23.79 -11.01 -4.84
C GLU A 175 -24.79 -12.11 -4.57
N VAL A 176 -25.11 -12.90 -5.60
CA VAL A 176 -25.89 -14.12 -5.44
C VAL A 176 -25.04 -15.13 -4.68
N ALA A 177 -25.53 -15.63 -3.56
CA ALA A 177 -24.87 -16.66 -2.79
C ALA A 177 -25.20 -18.02 -3.43
N ASN A 178 -24.17 -18.63 -4.04
CA ASN A 178 -24.26 -19.98 -4.59
C ASN A 178 -24.11 -21.04 -3.49
#